data_de31cf0386b3259cf45f7f07f30d7dd7
#
_entry.id   de31cf0386b3259cf45f7f07f30d7dd7
#
_cell.length_a   1.000
_cell.length_b   1.000
_cell.length_c   1.000
_cell.angle_alpha   90.00
_cell.angle_beta   90.00
_cell.angle_gamma   90.00
#
_symmetry.space_group_name_H-M   'P 1'
#
loop_
_entity.id
_entity.type
_entity.pdbx_description
1 polymer ?
#
loop_
_entity_poly.entity_id
_entity_poly.type
_entity_poly.pdbx_seq_one_letter_code
_entity_poly.pdbx_strand_id
1 'polypeptide(L)'
;MIPPSRDPSRLLIPILATLAIAGCNQSSAATLPTRNETSEVASKQVAFGRFLVISHDCGGCHGGETNPAAMGWLDGVRSPIQEFKIGPCAITPGAQPCWTTRPKNLTPDNATGIGRFTERQIFNALRYGLRPEETPDVAITSTTPGKGNFPVNPHYLAVPMPWPAWRHMPDNELMAIAAYLKRGLKPVSHKVEDSEGPPDFWASTYTTKDYGTYPAQRYPTVNER
;
A
#
# COMPACT_ATOMS: atom_id res chain seq x y z
N MET A 1 84.86 -10.82 -22.78
CA MET A 1 85.97 -9.93 -22.31
C MET A 1 85.42 -9.02 -21.27
N ILE A 2 85.90 -9.17 -20.14
CA ILE A 2 85.92 -8.61 -18.82
C ILE A 2 86.46 -7.17 -18.88
N PRO A 3 86.42 -6.38 -17.84
CA PRO A 3 85.45 -5.74 -16.95
C PRO A 3 85.77 -4.27 -16.74
N PRO A 4 85.76 -3.68 -15.55
CA PRO A 4 84.78 -3.26 -14.56
C PRO A 4 84.86 -1.75 -14.25
N SER A 5 84.07 -1.29 -13.25
CA SER A 5 84.53 -0.51 -12.07
C SER A 5 83.35 0.10 -11.34
N ARG A 6 83.12 -0.31 -10.15
CA ARG A 6 83.27 0.28 -8.80
C ARG A 6 82.92 1.79 -8.69
N ASP A 7 81.75 2.01 -7.99
CA ASP A 7 81.59 2.51 -6.61
C ASP A 7 82.27 3.87 -6.26
N PRO A 8 81.83 4.70 -5.34
CA PRO A 8 81.01 4.44 -4.13
C PRO A 8 80.02 5.58 -3.70
N SER A 9 79.13 5.19 -2.85
CA SER A 9 78.72 5.88 -1.62
C SER A 9 78.24 7.34 -1.69
N ARG A 10 76.93 7.51 -1.52
CA ARG A 10 76.38 8.53 -0.61
C ARG A 10 75.18 8.06 0.12
N LEU A 11 75.34 7.85 1.40
CA LEU A 11 74.28 7.75 2.39
C LEU A 11 73.41 9.02 2.31
N LEU A 12 72.14 8.86 2.03
CA LEU A 12 71.14 9.86 2.32
C LEU A 12 70.05 9.18 3.18
N ILE A 13 69.99 9.61 4.41
CA ILE A 13 69.03 9.24 5.43
C ILE A 13 67.65 9.78 4.99
N PRO A 14 66.60 8.97 4.83
CA PRO A 14 65.28 9.53 4.70
C PRO A 14 64.71 9.85 6.08
N ILE A 15 64.37 11.10 6.28
CA ILE A 15 63.56 11.58 7.39
C ILE A 15 62.16 10.99 7.24
N LEU A 16 61.80 10.05 8.13
CA LEU A 16 60.44 9.61 8.27
C LEU A 16 59.57 10.74 8.85
N ALA A 17 58.83 11.42 7.99
CA ALA A 17 57.72 12.24 8.40
C ALA A 17 56.51 11.35 8.68
N THR A 18 56.28 11.03 9.94
CA THR A 18 55.03 10.41 10.40
C THR A 18 53.88 11.41 10.28
N LEU A 19 53.10 11.32 9.20
CA LEU A 19 51.81 11.99 9.10
C LEU A 19 50.84 11.24 10.01
N ALA A 20 50.56 11.81 11.17
CA ALA A 20 49.42 11.40 11.99
C ALA A 20 48.15 11.83 11.30
N ILE A 21 47.49 10.91 10.59
CA ILE A 21 46.11 11.07 10.10
C ILE A 21 45.21 10.92 11.31
N ALA A 22 44.84 12.06 11.92
CA ALA A 22 43.73 12.11 12.85
C ALA A 22 42.43 11.82 12.08
N GLY A 23 42.06 10.56 12.00
CA GLY A 23 40.77 10.14 11.49
C GLY A 23 39.67 10.62 12.46
N CYS A 24 39.02 11.75 12.11
CA CYS A 24 37.75 12.12 12.70
C CYS A 24 36.71 11.06 12.31
N ASN A 25 36.60 10.05 13.16
CA ASN A 25 35.48 9.11 13.11
C ASN A 25 34.24 9.87 13.60
N GLN A 26 33.59 10.64 12.72
CA GLN A 26 32.28 11.19 13.00
C GLN A 26 31.28 10.02 12.87
N SER A 27 31.13 9.28 13.97
CA SER A 27 29.94 8.48 14.19
C SER A 27 28.77 9.45 14.22
N SER A 28 28.09 9.61 13.09
CA SER A 28 26.79 10.26 13.05
C SER A 28 25.81 9.37 13.81
N ALA A 29 25.73 9.60 15.12
CA ALA A 29 24.64 9.04 15.92
C ALA A 29 23.35 9.57 15.29
N ALA A 30 22.56 8.67 14.70
CA ALA A 30 21.23 9.00 14.19
C ALA A 30 20.42 9.54 15.39
N THR A 31 20.21 10.83 15.40
CA THR A 31 19.39 11.48 16.42
C THR A 31 17.97 11.00 16.25
N LEU A 32 17.39 10.39 17.28
CA LEU A 32 15.98 10.01 17.24
C LEU A 32 15.13 11.27 17.00
N PRO A 33 14.11 11.19 16.13
CA PRO A 33 13.28 12.35 15.81
C PRO A 33 12.57 12.84 17.09
N THR A 34 12.48 14.15 17.24
CA THR A 34 11.75 14.77 18.35
C THR A 34 10.25 14.49 18.22
N ARG A 35 9.52 14.59 19.33
CA ARG A 35 8.05 14.40 19.35
C ARG A 35 7.33 15.32 18.34
N ASN A 36 7.83 16.53 18.15
CA ASN A 36 7.26 17.49 17.20
C ASN A 36 7.50 17.06 15.75
N GLU A 37 8.69 16.59 15.42
CA GLU A 37 9.02 16.08 14.07
C GLU A 37 8.18 14.85 13.73
N THR A 38 8.00 13.93 14.68
CA THR A 38 7.15 12.74 14.50
C THR A 38 5.69 13.13 14.25
N SER A 39 5.18 14.14 14.97
CA SER A 39 3.81 14.65 14.79
C SER A 39 3.63 15.33 13.43
N GLU A 40 4.61 16.09 12.98
CA GLU A 40 4.57 16.76 11.67
C GLU A 40 4.62 15.74 10.51
N VAL A 41 5.49 14.75 10.60
CA VAL A 41 5.57 13.66 9.61
C VAL A 41 4.24 12.90 9.53
N ALA A 42 3.65 12.57 10.68
CA ALA A 42 2.35 11.89 10.74
C ALA A 42 1.23 12.74 10.12
N SER A 43 1.24 14.05 10.35
CA SER A 43 0.27 14.98 9.75
C SER A 43 0.42 15.09 8.24
N LYS A 44 1.64 15.17 7.73
CA LYS A 44 1.92 15.18 6.28
C LYS A 44 1.48 13.87 5.61
N GLN A 45 1.71 12.73 6.25
CA GLN A 45 1.27 11.44 5.75
C GLN A 45 -0.27 11.37 5.63
N VAL A 46 -0.99 11.83 6.65
CA VAL A 46 -2.46 11.88 6.64
C VAL A 46 -2.98 12.81 5.54
N ALA A 47 -2.37 14.00 5.39
CA ALA A 47 -2.76 14.96 4.35
C ALA A 47 -2.52 14.39 2.94
N PHE A 48 -1.41 13.69 2.73
CA PHE A 48 -1.12 13.01 1.48
C PHE A 48 -2.10 11.86 1.22
N GLY A 49 -2.40 11.05 2.23
CA GLY A 49 -3.43 10.01 2.13
C GLY A 49 -4.81 10.55 1.76
N ARG A 50 -5.21 11.72 2.33
CA ARG A 50 -6.44 12.40 1.92
C ARG A 50 -6.46 12.75 0.44
N PHE A 51 -5.35 13.31 -0.07
CA PHE A 51 -5.21 13.61 -1.50
C PHE A 51 -5.38 12.35 -2.35
N LEU A 52 -4.73 11.25 -1.99
CA LEU A 52 -4.83 9.98 -2.71
C LEU A 52 -6.26 9.41 -2.68
N VAL A 53 -6.93 9.42 -1.53
CA VAL A 53 -8.32 8.95 -1.40
C VAL A 53 -9.28 9.74 -2.30
N ILE A 54 -9.09 11.04 -2.42
CA ILE A 54 -9.89 11.90 -3.32
C ILE A 54 -9.54 11.61 -4.78
N SER A 55 -8.26 11.59 -5.13
CA SER A 55 -7.81 11.43 -6.52
C SER A 55 -8.07 10.03 -7.10
N HIS A 56 -8.19 9.01 -6.25
CA HIS A 56 -8.57 7.65 -6.64
C HIS A 56 -10.08 7.38 -6.50
N ASP A 57 -10.86 8.42 -6.25
CA ASP A 57 -12.33 8.40 -6.20
C ASP A 57 -12.91 7.33 -5.25
N CYS A 58 -12.28 7.15 -4.08
CA CYS A 58 -12.79 6.20 -3.09
C CYS A 58 -14.22 6.58 -2.65
N GLY A 59 -14.51 7.87 -2.55
CA GLY A 59 -15.84 8.39 -2.19
C GLY A 59 -16.92 8.11 -3.23
N GLY A 60 -16.57 7.99 -4.51
CA GLY A 60 -17.52 7.65 -5.58
C GLY A 60 -18.21 6.31 -5.37
N CYS A 61 -17.53 5.39 -4.68
CA CYS A 61 -18.12 4.10 -4.29
C CYS A 61 -18.52 4.07 -2.80
N HIS A 62 -17.68 4.61 -1.92
CA HIS A 62 -17.83 4.49 -0.47
C HIS A 62 -18.56 5.65 0.21
N GLY A 63 -19.20 6.52 -0.56
CA GLY A 63 -20.03 7.64 -0.07
C GLY A 63 -19.33 9.01 -0.10
N GLY A 64 -20.11 10.02 -0.45
CA GLY A 64 -19.67 11.41 -0.50
C GLY A 64 -19.05 11.85 -1.84
N GLU A 65 -18.94 10.96 -2.81
CA GLU A 65 -18.36 11.23 -4.14
C GLU A 65 -16.93 11.80 -4.01
N THR A 66 -16.64 12.93 -4.66
CA THR A 66 -15.34 13.60 -4.59
C THR A 66 -15.30 14.73 -3.56
N ASN A 67 -16.36 14.89 -2.74
CA ASN A 67 -16.48 15.99 -1.78
C ASN A 67 -16.23 15.55 -0.33
N PRO A 68 -15.04 15.75 0.24
CA PRO A 68 -14.76 15.39 1.62
C PRO A 68 -15.55 16.15 2.69
N ALA A 69 -16.27 17.20 2.29
CA ALA A 69 -17.18 17.95 3.16
C ALA A 69 -18.63 17.45 3.07
N ALA A 70 -18.91 16.50 2.17
CA ALA A 70 -20.24 15.94 2.04
C ALA A 70 -20.62 15.13 3.29
N MET A 71 -21.88 15.19 3.66
CA MET A 71 -22.46 14.27 4.63
C MET A 71 -22.38 12.85 4.04
N GLY A 72 -21.87 11.92 4.81
CA GLY A 72 -21.67 10.55 4.33
C GLY A 72 -20.31 10.30 3.65
N TRP A 73 -19.33 11.24 3.78
CA TRP A 73 -18.00 11.03 3.25
C TRP A 73 -17.38 9.74 3.77
N LEU A 74 -17.18 8.77 2.87
CA LEU A 74 -16.58 7.46 3.13
C LEU A 74 -17.31 6.61 4.19
N ASP A 75 -18.55 6.89 4.52
CA ASP A 75 -19.29 6.10 5.53
C ASP A 75 -20.04 4.89 4.93
N GLY A 76 -19.83 4.60 3.66
CA GLY A 76 -20.42 3.48 2.94
C GLY A 76 -21.66 3.85 2.13
N VAL A 77 -22.13 2.89 1.34
CA VAL A 77 -23.30 3.11 0.48
C VAL A 77 -24.58 3.26 1.28
N ARG A 78 -25.50 4.03 0.72
CA ARG A 78 -26.89 4.17 1.19
C ARG A 78 -27.83 3.52 0.16
N SER A 79 -28.16 2.25 0.41
CA SER A 79 -29.00 1.47 -0.49
C SER A 79 -30.30 2.21 -0.87
N PRO A 80 -30.75 2.12 -2.12
CA PRO A 80 -30.15 1.36 -3.24
C PRO A 80 -29.10 2.15 -4.05
N ILE A 81 -28.68 3.31 -3.58
CA ILE A 81 -27.70 4.16 -4.26
C ILE A 81 -26.30 3.56 -4.07
N GLN A 82 -25.50 3.54 -5.14
CA GLN A 82 -24.12 3.03 -5.16
C GLN A 82 -23.99 1.52 -4.90
N GLU A 83 -25.06 0.75 -5.05
CA GLU A 83 -24.96 -0.71 -5.15
C GLU A 83 -24.50 -1.12 -6.54
N PHE A 84 -23.65 -2.13 -6.61
CA PHE A 84 -23.16 -2.65 -7.88
C PHE A 84 -23.69 -4.06 -8.13
N LYS A 85 -24.27 -4.27 -9.30
CA LYS A 85 -24.68 -5.59 -9.75
C LYS A 85 -23.50 -6.34 -10.37
N ILE A 86 -23.37 -7.62 -10.05
CA ILE A 86 -22.30 -8.48 -10.54
C ILE A 86 -22.94 -9.69 -11.22
N GLY A 87 -22.37 -10.10 -12.35
CA GLY A 87 -22.88 -11.19 -13.17
C GLY A 87 -23.65 -10.69 -14.39
N PRO A 88 -24.41 -11.58 -15.07
CA PRO A 88 -25.17 -11.23 -16.28
C PRO A 88 -26.10 -10.05 -16.09
N CYS A 89 -26.67 -9.86 -14.91
CA CYS A 89 -27.59 -8.77 -14.60
C CYS A 89 -26.92 -7.38 -14.60
N ALA A 90 -25.61 -7.30 -14.52
CA ALA A 90 -24.87 -6.04 -14.66
C ALA A 90 -24.99 -5.45 -16.07
N ILE A 91 -25.26 -6.31 -17.05
CA ILE A 91 -25.40 -5.94 -18.46
C ILE A 91 -26.86 -6.02 -18.90
N THR A 92 -27.55 -7.10 -18.50
CA THR A 92 -28.94 -7.37 -18.91
C THR A 92 -29.82 -7.44 -17.68
N PRO A 93 -30.66 -6.43 -17.41
CA PRO A 93 -31.57 -6.42 -16.26
C PRO A 93 -32.42 -7.70 -16.18
N GLY A 94 -32.48 -8.31 -15.00
CA GLY A 94 -33.22 -9.56 -14.75
C GLY A 94 -32.50 -10.85 -15.12
N ALA A 95 -31.33 -10.79 -15.79
CA ALA A 95 -30.53 -11.97 -16.10
C ALA A 95 -29.94 -12.60 -14.83
N GLN A 96 -29.81 -13.92 -14.83
CA GLN A 96 -29.28 -14.69 -13.70
C GLN A 96 -27.99 -15.46 -14.11
N PRO A 97 -27.08 -15.73 -13.19
CA PRO A 97 -27.10 -15.34 -11.77
C PRO A 97 -26.82 -13.83 -11.57
N CYS A 98 -27.38 -13.27 -10.50
CA CYS A 98 -27.23 -11.85 -10.18
C CYS A 98 -26.85 -11.68 -8.71
N TRP A 99 -25.81 -10.88 -8.45
CA TRP A 99 -25.36 -10.56 -7.10
C TRP A 99 -25.25 -9.06 -6.92
N THR A 100 -25.22 -8.63 -5.67
CA THR A 100 -25.12 -7.21 -5.32
C THR A 100 -23.94 -7.01 -4.39
N THR A 101 -22.98 -6.16 -4.77
CA THR A 101 -21.90 -5.74 -3.87
C THR A 101 -22.18 -4.34 -3.33
N ARG A 102 -21.84 -4.14 -2.05
CA ARG A 102 -22.10 -2.91 -1.32
C ARG A 102 -20.80 -2.41 -0.69
N PRO A 103 -20.25 -1.30 -1.22
CA PRO A 103 -19.05 -0.67 -0.64
C PRO A 103 -19.27 -0.31 0.83
N LYS A 104 -18.39 -0.80 1.69
CA LYS A 104 -18.49 -0.69 3.14
C LYS A 104 -18.07 0.67 3.67
N ASN A 105 -18.43 0.94 4.92
CA ASN A 105 -18.01 2.09 5.69
C ASN A 105 -16.47 2.06 5.91
N LEU A 106 -15.76 3.07 5.41
CA LEU A 106 -14.31 3.24 5.53
C LEU A 106 -13.91 4.18 6.67
N THR A 107 -14.87 4.70 7.45
CA THR A 107 -14.54 5.52 8.62
C THR A 107 -13.97 4.67 9.76
N PRO A 108 -13.20 5.26 10.69
CA PRO A 108 -12.59 4.52 11.79
C PRO A 108 -13.59 4.17 12.91
N ASP A 109 -14.85 3.89 12.58
CA ASP A 109 -15.83 3.34 13.49
C ASP A 109 -15.54 1.86 13.76
N ASN A 110 -15.49 1.47 15.03
CA ASN A 110 -15.11 0.10 15.42
C ASN A 110 -16.21 -0.93 15.14
N ALA A 111 -17.46 -0.53 15.16
CA ALA A 111 -18.60 -1.44 15.02
C ALA A 111 -19.00 -1.63 13.56
N THR A 112 -19.02 -0.57 12.77
CA THR A 112 -19.60 -0.57 11.42
C THR A 112 -18.59 -0.23 10.33
N GLY A 113 -17.43 0.32 10.69
CA GLY A 113 -16.37 0.74 9.78
C GLY A 113 -15.09 -0.08 9.94
N ILE A 114 -13.97 0.55 9.58
CA ILE A 114 -12.67 -0.09 9.59
C ILE A 114 -11.88 0.17 10.90
N GLY A 115 -12.50 0.70 11.92
CA GLY A 115 -11.83 1.11 13.18
C GLY A 115 -11.07 -0.04 13.86
N ARG A 116 -11.58 -1.28 13.78
CA ARG A 116 -10.95 -2.47 14.36
C ARG A 116 -9.70 -2.97 13.62
N PHE A 117 -9.45 -2.51 12.41
CA PHE A 117 -8.28 -2.93 11.62
C PHE A 117 -7.11 -1.98 11.84
N THR A 118 -5.90 -2.50 11.74
CA THR A 118 -4.66 -1.71 11.77
C THR A 118 -4.39 -1.07 10.40
N GLU A 119 -3.51 -0.08 10.38
CA GLU A 119 -3.03 0.51 9.12
C GLU A 119 -2.35 -0.56 8.23
N ARG A 120 -1.67 -1.54 8.85
CA ARG A 120 -1.04 -2.64 8.10
C ARG A 120 -2.08 -3.56 7.46
N GLN A 121 -3.14 -3.88 8.14
CA GLN A 121 -4.24 -4.67 7.56
C GLN A 121 -4.91 -3.93 6.40
N ILE A 122 -5.16 -2.64 6.53
CA ILE A 122 -5.71 -1.81 5.44
C ILE A 122 -4.75 -1.77 4.25
N PHE A 123 -3.46 -1.56 4.49
CA PHE A 123 -2.42 -1.63 3.45
C PHE A 123 -2.45 -2.99 2.73
N ASN A 124 -2.45 -4.08 3.48
CA ASN A 124 -2.46 -5.43 2.91
C ASN A 124 -3.75 -5.71 2.10
N ALA A 125 -4.89 -5.21 2.56
CA ALA A 125 -6.15 -5.29 1.82
C ALA A 125 -6.05 -4.58 0.46
N LEU A 126 -5.49 -3.38 0.40
CA LEU A 126 -5.31 -2.64 -0.85
C LEU A 126 -4.24 -3.27 -1.75
N ARG A 127 -3.11 -3.73 -1.17
CA ARG A 127 -1.99 -4.32 -1.90
C ARG A 127 -2.32 -5.67 -2.52
N TYR A 128 -3.03 -6.51 -1.78
CA TYR A 128 -3.25 -7.91 -2.13
C TYR A 128 -4.71 -8.25 -2.41
N GLY A 129 -5.61 -7.27 -2.26
CA GLY A 129 -7.04 -7.48 -2.46
C GLY A 129 -7.71 -8.32 -1.39
N LEU A 130 -7.06 -8.55 -0.25
CA LEU A 130 -7.58 -9.41 0.82
C LEU A 130 -8.73 -8.72 1.56
N ARG A 131 -9.71 -9.50 2.01
CA ARG A 131 -10.75 -8.98 2.90
C ARG A 131 -10.15 -8.58 4.24
N PRO A 132 -10.46 -7.37 4.74
CA PRO A 132 -9.80 -6.85 5.94
C PRO A 132 -9.92 -7.77 7.16
N GLU A 133 -11.03 -8.48 7.33
CA GLU A 133 -11.28 -9.41 8.44
C GLU A 133 -10.28 -10.56 8.50
N GLU A 134 -9.75 -10.97 7.37
CA GLU A 134 -8.86 -12.12 7.22
C GLU A 134 -7.43 -11.68 6.87
N THR A 135 -7.22 -10.38 6.82
CA THR A 135 -5.92 -9.81 6.42
C THR A 135 -4.94 -9.83 7.59
N PRO A 136 -3.75 -10.45 7.43
CA PRO A 136 -2.73 -10.47 8.47
C PRO A 136 -2.25 -9.06 8.85
N ASP A 137 -2.00 -8.82 10.15
CA ASP A 137 -1.38 -7.58 10.66
C ASP A 137 0.15 -7.68 10.69
N VAL A 138 0.73 -8.19 9.62
CA VAL A 138 2.17 -8.32 9.43
C VAL A 138 2.55 -8.07 7.98
N ALA A 139 3.83 -7.86 7.72
CA ALA A 139 4.32 -7.75 6.34
C ALA A 139 4.12 -9.07 5.58
N ILE A 140 3.48 -8.98 4.43
CA ILE A 140 3.33 -10.11 3.50
C ILE A 140 4.52 -10.06 2.53
N THR A 141 5.23 -11.16 2.40
CA THR A 141 6.45 -11.27 1.57
C THR A 141 6.30 -12.22 0.38
N SER A 142 5.13 -12.85 0.22
CA SER A 142 4.79 -13.73 -0.89
C SER A 142 3.32 -13.60 -1.22
N THR A 143 2.92 -13.85 -2.46
CA THR A 143 1.52 -13.98 -2.87
C THR A 143 1.09 -15.44 -3.06
N THR A 144 1.97 -16.37 -2.71
CA THR A 144 1.62 -17.80 -2.74
C THR A 144 0.86 -18.18 -1.48
N PRO A 145 -0.33 -18.79 -1.57
CA PRO A 145 -1.10 -19.24 -0.42
C PRO A 145 -0.28 -20.03 0.59
N GLY A 146 -0.35 -19.65 1.86
CA GLY A 146 0.38 -20.27 2.97
C GLY A 146 1.87 -19.96 3.05
N LYS A 147 2.40 -19.03 2.22
CA LYS A 147 3.81 -18.63 2.27
C LYS A 147 3.94 -17.13 2.55
N GLY A 148 5.03 -16.74 3.24
CA GLY A 148 5.38 -15.34 3.47
C GLY A 148 4.28 -14.52 4.13
N ASN A 149 3.56 -15.10 5.06
CA ASN A 149 2.41 -14.53 5.76
C ASN A 149 1.16 -14.30 4.88
N PHE A 150 1.13 -14.84 3.66
CA PHE A 150 -0.08 -14.81 2.85
C PHE A 150 -1.07 -15.88 3.35
N PRO A 151 -2.38 -15.58 3.40
CA PRO A 151 -3.39 -16.55 3.85
C PRO A 151 -3.32 -17.87 3.08
N VAL A 152 -3.59 -18.99 3.76
CA VAL A 152 -3.67 -20.31 3.12
C VAL A 152 -4.84 -20.38 2.16
N ASN A 153 -6.00 -19.82 2.60
CA ASN A 153 -7.21 -19.70 1.80
C ASN A 153 -7.56 -18.21 1.71
N PRO A 154 -6.99 -17.47 0.73
CA PRO A 154 -7.22 -16.04 0.62
C PRO A 154 -8.64 -15.78 0.12
N HIS A 155 -9.34 -14.88 0.80
CA HIS A 155 -10.61 -14.33 0.33
C HIS A 155 -10.41 -12.88 -0.13
N TYR A 156 -10.94 -12.56 -1.28
CA TYR A 156 -10.68 -11.29 -1.94
C TYR A 156 -11.82 -10.30 -1.81
N LEU A 157 -11.47 -9.02 -1.92
CA LEU A 157 -12.44 -7.93 -2.02
C LEU A 157 -13.33 -8.16 -3.23
N ALA A 158 -14.60 -7.82 -3.11
CA ALA A 158 -15.55 -7.98 -4.20
C ALA A 158 -15.27 -6.99 -5.35
N VAL A 159 -15.60 -7.39 -6.57
CA VAL A 159 -15.68 -6.43 -7.69
C VAL A 159 -16.86 -5.47 -7.43
N PRO A 160 -16.76 -4.20 -7.84
CA PRO A 160 -15.75 -3.59 -8.71
C PRO A 160 -14.57 -2.95 -7.98
N MET A 161 -14.24 -3.32 -6.73
CA MET A 161 -13.10 -2.73 -6.02
C MET A 161 -11.81 -2.90 -6.83
N PRO A 162 -11.16 -1.81 -7.30
CA PRO A 162 -10.11 -1.89 -8.31
C PRO A 162 -8.71 -2.14 -7.72
N TRP A 163 -8.61 -2.97 -6.68
CA TRP A 163 -7.36 -3.32 -6.03
C TRP A 163 -6.28 -3.89 -6.99
N PRO A 164 -6.62 -4.59 -8.10
CA PRO A 164 -5.60 -5.06 -9.04
C PRO A 164 -4.79 -3.93 -9.67
N ALA A 165 -5.38 -2.74 -9.84
CA ALA A 165 -4.67 -1.56 -10.29
C ALA A 165 -3.87 -0.91 -9.13
N TRP A 166 -4.49 -0.76 -7.98
CA TRP A 166 -3.88 -0.07 -6.83
C TRP A 166 -2.73 -0.84 -6.19
N ARG A 167 -2.66 -2.16 -6.36
CA ARG A 167 -1.54 -2.95 -5.86
C ARG A 167 -0.17 -2.52 -6.41
N HIS A 168 -0.15 -1.76 -7.51
CA HIS A 168 1.09 -1.26 -8.10
C HIS A 168 1.54 0.10 -7.52
N MET A 169 0.73 0.73 -6.68
CA MET A 169 1.12 1.97 -6.00
C MET A 169 2.34 1.74 -5.09
N PRO A 170 3.21 2.73 -4.91
CA PRO A 170 4.28 2.68 -3.93
C PRO A 170 3.77 2.40 -2.50
N ASP A 171 4.60 1.75 -1.68
CA ASP A 171 4.22 1.39 -0.31
C ASP A 171 3.85 2.60 0.55
N ASN A 172 4.59 3.70 0.41
CA ASN A 172 4.32 4.94 1.13
C ASN A 172 2.97 5.56 0.77
N GLU A 173 2.49 5.38 -0.45
CA GLU A 173 1.18 5.87 -0.89
C GLU A 173 0.05 5.03 -0.29
N LEU A 174 0.13 3.71 -0.38
CA LEU A 174 -0.87 2.84 0.26
C LEU A 174 -0.90 3.00 1.78
N MET A 175 0.28 3.17 2.41
CA MET A 175 0.34 3.48 3.84
C MET A 175 -0.23 4.86 4.17
N ALA A 176 -0.10 5.85 3.28
CA ALA A 176 -0.72 7.15 3.47
C ALA A 176 -2.25 7.09 3.38
N ILE A 177 -2.78 6.29 2.44
CA ILE A 177 -4.22 6.00 2.37
C ILE A 177 -4.70 5.37 3.69
N ALA A 178 -4.03 4.31 4.16
CA ALA A 178 -4.37 3.65 5.41
C ALA A 178 -4.33 4.63 6.61
N ALA A 179 -3.29 5.47 6.67
CA ALA A 179 -3.14 6.49 7.70
C ALA A 179 -4.30 7.53 7.69
N TYR A 180 -4.70 7.99 6.51
CA TYR A 180 -5.83 8.91 6.39
C TYR A 180 -7.14 8.26 6.85
N LEU A 181 -7.42 7.05 6.40
CA LEU A 181 -8.64 6.33 6.76
C LEU A 181 -8.72 6.07 8.28
N LYS A 182 -7.58 5.82 8.94
CA LYS A 182 -7.53 5.56 10.38
C LYS A 182 -7.48 6.81 11.25
N ARG A 183 -6.76 7.85 10.82
CA ARG A 183 -6.43 9.00 11.67
C ARG A 183 -6.95 10.33 11.12
N GLY A 184 -7.30 10.40 9.84
CA GLY A 184 -7.76 11.62 9.17
C GLY A 184 -9.28 11.79 9.18
N LEU A 185 -10.03 10.75 9.49
CA LEU A 185 -11.48 10.73 9.49
C LEU A 185 -12.04 10.70 10.92
N LYS A 186 -13.25 11.22 11.08
CA LYS A 186 -14.05 10.98 12.29
C LYS A 186 -14.80 9.65 12.13
N PRO A 187 -14.99 8.88 13.20
CA PRO A 187 -15.82 7.68 13.15
C PRO A 187 -17.29 8.06 12.90
N VAL A 188 -17.91 7.34 11.98
CA VAL A 188 -19.34 7.46 11.67
C VAL A 188 -19.96 6.09 11.82
N SER A 189 -20.94 5.97 12.71
CA SER A 189 -21.68 4.71 12.89
C SER A 189 -22.73 4.60 11.78
N HIS A 190 -22.39 3.84 10.74
CA HIS A 190 -23.30 3.51 9.65
C HIS A 190 -23.07 2.07 9.19
N LYS A 191 -24.04 1.20 9.48
CA LYS A 191 -24.00 -0.20 9.07
C LYS A 191 -24.47 -0.30 7.62
N VAL A 192 -23.57 -0.73 6.75
CA VAL A 192 -23.88 -1.12 5.38
C VAL A 192 -24.29 -2.60 5.36
N GLU A 193 -25.38 -2.94 4.69
CA GLU A 193 -25.80 -4.32 4.50
C GLU A 193 -24.72 -5.18 3.84
N ASP A 194 -24.75 -6.48 4.07
CA ASP A 194 -23.77 -7.38 3.49
C ASP A 194 -23.95 -7.51 1.99
N SER A 195 -22.83 -7.63 1.30
CA SER A 195 -22.84 -7.93 -0.13
C SER A 195 -23.36 -9.33 -0.36
N GLU A 196 -24.14 -9.50 -1.41
CA GLU A 196 -24.61 -10.78 -1.91
C GLU A 196 -23.65 -11.28 -2.97
N GLY A 197 -23.47 -12.59 -3.06
CA GLY A 197 -22.78 -13.15 -4.21
C GLY A 197 -21.60 -14.02 -3.91
N PRO A 198 -20.92 -14.46 -4.98
CA PRO A 198 -19.84 -15.39 -4.81
C PRO A 198 -18.73 -14.75 -3.96
N PRO A 199 -18.40 -15.36 -2.82
CA PRO A 199 -17.44 -14.76 -1.88
C PRO A 199 -16.07 -14.50 -2.51
N ASP A 200 -15.64 -15.28 -3.46
CA ASP A 200 -14.29 -15.24 -4.01
C ASP A 200 -14.26 -15.03 -5.53
N PHE A 201 -15.06 -14.08 -6.01
CA PHE A 201 -15.13 -13.78 -7.43
C PHE A 201 -13.72 -13.57 -8.04
N TRP A 202 -12.86 -12.81 -7.37
CA TRP A 202 -11.50 -12.55 -7.83
C TRP A 202 -10.58 -13.78 -7.79
N ALA A 203 -10.86 -14.79 -6.94
CA ALA A 203 -10.07 -16.00 -6.88
C ALA A 203 -10.09 -16.78 -8.20
N SER A 204 -11.22 -16.76 -8.91
CA SER A 204 -11.39 -17.44 -10.20
C SER A 204 -11.03 -16.56 -11.41
N THR A 205 -11.09 -15.24 -11.26
CA THR A 205 -10.85 -14.28 -12.36
C THR A 205 -9.49 -13.60 -12.30
N TYR A 206 -8.88 -13.53 -11.11
CA TYR A 206 -7.57 -12.91 -10.94
C TYR A 206 -6.45 -13.85 -11.38
N THR A 207 -5.95 -13.63 -12.59
CA THR A 207 -4.82 -14.38 -13.13
C THR A 207 -3.71 -13.43 -13.59
N THR A 208 -2.47 -13.91 -13.63
CA THR A 208 -1.34 -13.14 -14.17
C THR A 208 -1.52 -12.83 -15.67
N LYS A 209 -2.33 -13.62 -16.37
CA LYS A 209 -2.68 -13.37 -17.77
C LYS A 209 -3.51 -12.10 -17.91
N ASP A 210 -4.45 -11.88 -17.00
CA ASP A 210 -5.41 -10.78 -17.12
C ASP A 210 -4.88 -9.49 -16.49
N TYR A 211 -4.11 -9.59 -15.40
CA TYR A 211 -3.67 -8.46 -14.60
C TYR A 211 -2.14 -8.28 -14.54
N GLY A 212 -1.39 -9.12 -15.25
CA GLY A 212 0.06 -9.08 -15.24
C GLY A 212 0.68 -9.60 -13.94
N THR A 213 2.00 -9.54 -13.89
CA THR A 213 2.77 -9.96 -12.73
C THR A 213 2.78 -8.85 -11.65
N TYR A 214 2.97 -9.25 -10.39
CA TYR A 214 3.26 -8.31 -9.32
C TYR A 214 4.59 -8.71 -8.63
N PRO A 215 5.51 -7.78 -8.41
CA PRO A 215 5.48 -6.37 -8.89
C PRO A 215 5.44 -6.27 -10.40
N ALA A 216 4.97 -5.12 -10.91
CA ALA A 216 4.96 -4.84 -12.33
C ALA A 216 6.36 -4.95 -12.93
N GLN A 217 6.45 -5.26 -14.21
CA GLN A 217 7.72 -5.25 -14.94
C GLN A 217 8.36 -3.85 -14.86
N ARG A 218 9.69 -3.82 -14.84
CA ARG A 218 10.42 -2.55 -14.81
C ARG A 218 10.18 -1.77 -16.10
N TYR A 219 10.01 -0.46 -15.94
CA TYR A 219 9.97 0.48 -17.06
C TYR A 219 11.33 0.55 -17.76
N PRO A 220 11.38 0.69 -19.11
CA PRO A 220 10.24 0.52 -20.01
C PRO A 220 9.94 -0.95 -20.30
N THR A 221 8.66 -1.26 -20.52
CA THR A 221 8.23 -2.56 -21.07
C THR A 221 8.22 -2.51 -22.60
N VAL A 222 7.87 -3.63 -23.24
CA VAL A 222 7.80 -3.74 -24.73
C VAL A 222 6.87 -2.70 -25.37
N ASN A 223 5.89 -2.19 -24.65
CA ASN A 223 4.93 -1.19 -25.13
C ASN A 223 5.24 0.25 -24.69
N GLU A 224 6.37 0.48 -24.04
CA GLU A 224 6.76 1.77 -23.45
C GLU A 224 8.05 2.29 -24.10
N ARG A 225 8.33 3.62 -23.96
CA ARG A 225 9.52 4.30 -24.53
C ARG A 225 10.28 5.07 -23.46
#